data_8517e1ccb2aa701eeaf7e8dae6eb975d
#
_entry.id   8517e1ccb2aa701eeaf7e8dae6eb975d
#
_cell.length_a   1.000
_cell.length_b   1.000
_cell.length_c   1.000
_cell.angle_alpha   90.00
_cell.angle_beta   90.00
_cell.angle_gamma   90.00
#
_symmetry.space_group_name_H-M   'P 1'
#
loop_
_entity.id
_entity.type
_entity.pdbx_description
1 polymer ?
#
loop_
_entity_poly.entity_id
_entity_poly.type
_entity_poly.pdbx_seq_one_letter_code
_entity_poly.pdbx_strand_id
1 'polypeptide(L)'
;MLGWEFPPYKTGGLGTACYGLTKGLSKLGVDISFIIPKSPKPISNSFLNLLNAKVNEGLDYSHINPYFIDSNLMPYSSINPKTGKSIDRLSIKGSKSDSFYGSNLREEVYIYSEKVRLVARNIDFDLIHAHDWMTYPAGIKVKEDSGKKLVLHIHATEFDRTGGHPNQDIYNIEKEGFEKCDLIIAVSNYTKQIVVKKYGIPEWKVRVLHNAVDVKDKVYQRDKKPIKIFSRDHIVLFLGRLTIQKGPEYFLEAAKRVLEFEPNTKFFIAGSGDMMQQMMEKAVHLGISDKVFFTGFLTGDDIDKIYQMADVYVMPSVSEPFGITPLEAMANGTPTVISKQSGVSEILKNTLTVDFWDIEEMTNKIVALLRYKSLYHTLSKHGFFEVKKITWDSRAEECKRIYEDVLSS
;
A
#
# COMPACT_ATOMS: atom_id res chain seq x y z
N MET A 1 -15.47 9.56 6.71
CA MET A 1 -14.30 8.67 6.65
C MET A 1 -13.10 9.31 7.31
N LEU A 2 -12.23 8.52 7.94
CA LEU A 2 -11.02 8.96 8.62
C LEU A 2 -9.81 8.29 7.96
N GLY A 3 -8.86 9.07 7.49
CA GLY A 3 -7.62 8.56 6.88
C GLY A 3 -6.44 9.44 7.24
N TRP A 4 -5.23 8.94 7.02
CA TRP A 4 -4.00 9.67 7.24
C TRP A 4 -3.15 9.81 5.97
N GLU A 5 -3.53 9.12 4.89
CA GLU A 5 -3.00 9.28 3.54
C GLU A 5 -4.13 9.42 2.52
N PHE A 6 -3.99 10.40 1.64
CA PHE A 6 -4.86 10.58 0.49
C PHE A 6 -4.08 11.36 -0.59
N PRO A 7 -4.24 11.08 -1.91
CA PRO A 7 -3.55 11.86 -2.93
C PRO A 7 -3.85 13.37 -2.81
N PRO A 8 -2.89 14.26 -3.13
CA PRO A 8 -1.54 13.99 -3.64
C PRO A 8 -0.55 13.56 -2.55
N TYR A 9 -0.93 13.59 -1.28
CA TYR A 9 -0.09 13.31 -0.11
C TYR A 9 -0.16 11.82 0.22
N LYS A 10 0.53 11.00 -0.58
CA LYS A 10 0.61 9.55 -0.37
C LYS A 10 2.05 9.07 -0.38
N THR A 11 2.36 8.12 0.49
CA THR A 11 3.67 7.45 0.54
C THR A 11 3.58 5.97 0.18
N GLY A 12 2.35 5.45 -0.01
CA GLY A 12 2.14 4.04 -0.26
C GLY A 12 0.79 3.65 -0.84
N GLY A 13 0.46 2.37 -0.73
CA GLY A 13 -0.76 1.78 -1.27
C GLY A 13 -2.05 2.23 -0.58
N LEU A 14 -1.99 2.67 0.69
CA LEU A 14 -3.16 3.11 1.44
C LEU A 14 -3.86 4.30 0.77
N GLY A 15 -3.10 5.35 0.43
CA GLY A 15 -3.66 6.53 -0.24
C GLY A 15 -4.31 6.17 -1.58
N THR A 16 -3.72 5.23 -2.34
CA THR A 16 -4.28 4.72 -3.59
C THR A 16 -5.58 3.95 -3.34
N ALA A 17 -5.62 3.11 -2.30
CA ALA A 17 -6.81 2.34 -1.93
C ALA A 17 -7.94 3.26 -1.46
N CYS A 18 -7.67 4.21 -0.57
CA CYS A 18 -8.67 5.18 -0.12
C CYS A 18 -9.24 5.99 -1.29
N TYR A 19 -8.40 6.46 -2.21
CA TYR A 19 -8.84 7.22 -3.38
C TYR A 19 -9.73 6.38 -4.30
N GLY A 20 -9.30 5.16 -4.65
CA GLY A 20 -10.07 4.29 -5.52
C GLY A 20 -11.42 3.90 -4.94
N LEU A 21 -11.45 3.54 -3.65
CA LEU A 21 -12.66 3.15 -2.96
C LEU A 21 -13.66 4.33 -2.84
N THR A 22 -13.19 5.51 -2.42
CA THR A 22 -14.05 6.69 -2.29
C THR A 22 -14.62 7.14 -3.62
N LYS A 23 -13.81 7.10 -4.70
CA LYS A 23 -14.27 7.39 -6.06
C LYS A 23 -15.37 6.43 -6.52
N GLY A 24 -15.24 5.14 -6.22
CA GLY A 24 -16.27 4.15 -6.53
C GLY A 24 -17.54 4.34 -5.71
N LEU A 25 -17.43 4.58 -4.41
CA LEU A 25 -18.56 4.79 -3.50
C LEU A 25 -19.36 6.04 -3.86
N SER A 26 -18.69 7.14 -4.22
CA SER A 26 -19.35 8.37 -4.63
C SER A 26 -20.20 8.18 -5.89
N LYS A 27 -19.74 7.37 -6.86
CA LYS A 27 -20.56 7.02 -8.05
C LYS A 27 -21.83 6.25 -7.69
N LEU A 28 -21.85 5.58 -6.55
CA LEU A 28 -23.00 4.85 -6.03
C LEU A 28 -23.91 5.72 -5.14
N GLY A 29 -23.67 7.04 -5.13
CA GLY A 29 -24.46 8.02 -4.38
C GLY A 29 -24.14 8.08 -2.88
N VAL A 30 -22.98 7.56 -2.44
CA VAL A 30 -22.52 7.73 -1.06
C VAL A 30 -21.89 9.10 -0.94
N ASP A 31 -22.42 9.95 -0.06
CA ASP A 31 -21.82 11.23 0.30
C ASP A 31 -20.67 10.98 1.30
N ILE A 32 -19.48 11.52 1.00
CA ILE A 32 -18.26 11.19 1.75
C ILE A 32 -17.60 12.46 2.29
N SER A 33 -17.66 12.64 3.60
CA SER A 33 -16.81 13.58 4.32
C SER A 33 -15.52 12.87 4.73
N PHE A 34 -14.38 13.30 4.19
CA PHE A 34 -13.08 12.65 4.42
C PHE A 34 -12.16 13.55 5.26
N ILE A 35 -11.79 13.11 6.46
CA ILE A 35 -10.95 13.86 7.39
C ILE A 35 -9.51 13.35 7.30
N ILE A 36 -8.57 14.27 7.01
CA ILE A 36 -7.17 13.97 6.71
C ILE A 36 -6.26 14.88 7.53
N PRO A 37 -5.10 14.41 8.04
CA PRO A 37 -4.06 15.28 8.59
C PRO A 37 -3.54 16.24 7.51
N LYS A 38 -3.20 17.46 7.91
CA LYS A 38 -2.67 18.49 7.02
C LYS A 38 -1.26 18.16 6.55
N SER A 39 -1.01 18.41 5.26
CA SER A 39 0.34 18.42 4.71
C SER A 39 1.16 19.63 5.18
N PRO A 40 2.50 19.55 5.23
CA PRO A 40 3.40 20.54 5.84
C PRO A 40 3.60 21.86 5.07
N LYS A 41 2.65 22.34 4.27
CA LYS A 41 2.71 23.71 3.72
C LYS A 41 1.97 24.64 4.66
N PRO A 42 2.57 25.78 5.08
CA PRO A 42 1.92 26.71 5.99
C PRO A 42 0.74 27.40 5.32
N ILE A 43 -0.44 27.24 5.91
CA ILE A 43 -1.61 28.08 5.62
C ILE A 43 -1.94 28.82 6.91
N SER A 44 -2.12 30.14 6.78
CA SER A 44 -2.36 31.07 7.89
C SER A 44 -3.60 30.73 8.72
N ASN A 45 -3.44 30.72 10.02
CA ASN A 45 -4.42 31.02 11.07
C ASN A 45 -5.90 30.65 10.90
N SER A 46 -6.27 29.40 10.57
CA SER A 46 -7.59 28.90 10.88
C SER A 46 -7.57 27.44 11.25
N PHE A 47 -8.27 27.10 12.32
CA PHE A 47 -8.36 25.77 12.94
C PHE A 47 -9.00 24.71 12.00
N LEU A 48 -9.64 25.18 10.94
CA LEU A 48 -10.37 24.37 9.96
C LEU A 48 -10.30 25.05 8.58
N ASN A 49 -9.72 24.40 7.59
CA ASN A 49 -9.86 24.82 6.20
C ASN A 49 -10.80 23.87 5.48
N LEU A 50 -12.01 24.35 5.19
CA LEU A 50 -12.91 23.74 4.24
C LEU A 50 -12.37 24.08 2.84
N LEU A 51 -11.90 23.07 2.11
CA LEU A 51 -11.53 23.26 0.72
C LEU A 51 -12.54 22.50 -0.15
N ASN A 52 -13.49 23.24 -0.72
CA ASN A 52 -14.08 22.84 -2.00
C ASN A 52 -12.96 23.02 -3.04
N ALA A 53 -12.11 22.03 -3.20
CA ALA A 53 -10.86 22.19 -3.91
C ALA A 53 -10.91 21.50 -5.27
N LYS A 54 -11.01 22.29 -6.30
CA LYS A 54 -10.23 22.03 -7.51
C LYS A 54 -8.77 22.36 -7.15
N VAL A 55 -7.97 21.37 -6.71
CA VAL A 55 -6.54 21.55 -6.53
C VAL A 55 -5.88 21.37 -7.90
N ASN A 56 -5.13 22.36 -8.31
CA ASN A 56 -4.37 22.41 -9.57
C ASN A 56 -3.23 21.40 -9.61
N GLU A 57 -3.49 20.13 -9.86
CA GLU A 57 -2.49 19.10 -10.22
C GLU A 57 -3.14 17.84 -10.84
N GLY A 58 -4.27 17.96 -11.53
CA GLY A 58 -4.86 16.84 -12.28
C GLY A 58 -5.58 15.78 -11.42
N LEU A 59 -5.68 15.99 -10.10
CA LEU A 59 -6.43 15.12 -9.19
C LEU A 59 -7.82 15.71 -8.94
N ASP A 60 -8.83 14.88 -9.19
CA ASP A 60 -10.24 15.24 -9.02
C ASP A 60 -10.73 14.80 -7.63
N TYR A 61 -11.04 15.78 -6.77
CA TYR A 61 -11.66 15.57 -5.45
C TYR A 61 -13.17 15.83 -5.45
N SER A 62 -13.78 16.04 -6.60
CA SER A 62 -15.22 16.37 -6.71
C SER A 62 -16.12 15.27 -6.13
N HIS A 63 -15.56 14.08 -5.87
CA HIS A 63 -16.28 12.92 -5.34
C HIS A 63 -16.26 12.81 -3.80
N ILE A 64 -15.60 13.75 -3.09
CA ILE A 64 -15.55 13.76 -1.61
C ILE A 64 -15.63 15.20 -1.08
N ASN A 65 -16.00 15.34 0.21
CA ASN A 65 -15.89 16.58 0.99
C ASN A 65 -14.65 16.49 1.89
N PRO A 66 -13.47 17.04 1.49
CA PRO A 66 -12.24 16.90 2.26
C PRO A 66 -12.20 17.87 3.44
N TYR A 67 -11.82 17.38 4.61
CA TYR A 67 -11.57 18.16 5.81
C TYR A 67 -10.11 17.97 6.22
N PHE A 68 -9.33 19.04 6.31
CA PHE A 68 -7.93 19.02 6.70
C PHE A 68 -7.76 19.47 8.15
N ILE A 69 -7.13 18.63 8.95
CA ILE A 69 -6.81 18.92 10.34
C ILE A 69 -5.33 19.29 10.45
N ASP A 70 -5.02 20.38 11.13
CA ASP A 70 -3.63 20.74 11.44
C ASP A 70 -3.04 19.74 12.44
N SER A 71 -2.28 18.79 11.92
CA SER A 71 -1.64 17.70 12.67
C SER A 71 -0.28 17.41 12.06
N ASN A 72 0.70 17.12 12.90
CA ASN A 72 2.02 16.66 12.49
C ASN A 72 2.08 15.14 12.30
N LEU A 73 0.93 14.48 12.14
CA LEU A 73 0.85 13.05 11.98
C LEU A 73 1.57 12.61 10.71
N MET A 74 2.78 12.12 10.87
CA MET A 74 3.60 11.54 9.80
C MET A 74 4.04 10.14 10.22
N PRO A 75 3.47 9.10 9.64
CA PRO A 75 3.66 7.73 10.09
C PRO A 75 5.03 7.14 9.75
N TYR A 76 5.71 7.73 8.78
CA TYR A 76 7.01 7.25 8.31
C TYR A 76 7.94 8.43 8.05
N SER A 77 9.24 8.30 8.42
CA SER A 77 10.26 9.27 8.04
C SER A 77 10.34 9.32 6.51
N SER A 78 9.92 10.42 5.91
CA SER A 78 10.04 10.63 4.47
C SER A 78 11.40 11.22 4.15
N ILE A 79 12.16 10.53 3.31
CA ILE A 79 13.38 11.07 2.70
C ILE A 79 12.95 12.11 1.66
N ASN A 80 13.49 13.33 1.74
CA ASN A 80 13.24 14.36 0.73
C ASN A 80 13.81 13.91 -0.61
N PRO A 81 12.98 13.71 -1.65
CA PRO A 81 13.43 13.16 -2.93
C PRO A 81 14.42 14.09 -3.67
N LYS A 82 14.51 15.39 -3.31
CA LYS A 82 15.45 16.35 -3.92
C LYS A 82 16.77 16.47 -3.21
N THR A 83 16.88 16.09 -1.94
CA THR A 83 18.08 16.31 -1.12
C THR A 83 18.67 15.04 -0.53
N GLY A 84 18.00 13.89 -0.63
CA GLY A 84 18.44 12.62 -0.03
C GLY A 84 18.52 12.66 1.51
N LYS A 85 18.13 13.77 2.15
CA LYS A 85 18.16 13.91 3.60
C LYS A 85 16.81 13.49 4.19
N SER A 86 16.84 12.69 5.26
CA SER A 86 15.71 12.43 6.12
C SER A 86 15.14 13.77 6.60
N ILE A 87 13.84 13.98 6.45
CA ILE A 87 13.16 15.14 7.01
C ILE A 87 12.88 14.82 8.48
N ASP A 88 13.93 14.66 9.26
CA ASP A 88 13.85 14.72 10.70
C ASP A 88 13.66 16.20 11.13
N ARG A 89 12.42 16.64 11.14
CA ARG A 89 12.07 17.84 11.88
C ARG A 89 11.67 17.40 13.28
N LEU A 90 12.65 17.19 14.08
CA LEU A 90 12.74 17.35 15.53
C LEU A 90 13.83 16.42 16.08
N SER A 91 15.07 16.69 15.73
CA SER A 91 16.18 16.19 16.53
C SER A 91 16.22 16.96 17.84
N ILE A 92 15.43 16.54 18.80
CA ILE A 92 15.76 16.80 20.21
C ILE A 92 16.89 15.82 20.55
N LYS A 93 18.06 16.39 20.84
CA LYS A 93 19.24 15.64 21.29
C LYS A 93 18.86 14.72 22.45
N GLY A 94 19.08 13.44 22.27
CA GLY A 94 19.18 12.45 23.36
C GLY A 94 18.07 11.42 23.41
N SER A 95 18.10 10.44 22.52
CA SER A 95 17.90 9.03 22.87
C SER A 95 18.16 8.17 21.63
N LYS A 96 19.10 7.22 21.76
CA LYS A 96 19.27 6.11 20.82
C LYS A 96 18.08 5.17 21.04
N SER A 97 17.07 5.24 20.19
CA SER A 97 16.14 4.15 20.00
C SER A 97 15.86 4.04 18.50
N ASP A 98 16.24 2.91 17.92
CA ASP A 98 15.89 2.49 16.56
C ASP A 98 14.38 2.23 16.47
N SER A 99 13.53 3.25 16.60
CA SER A 99 12.10 3.11 16.43
C SER A 99 11.69 3.64 15.06
N PHE A 100 11.01 2.81 14.30
CA PHE A 100 10.34 3.09 13.02
C PHE A 100 9.39 4.31 13.09
N TYR A 101 9.00 4.70 14.30
CA TYR A 101 8.04 5.73 14.63
C TYR A 101 8.73 6.85 15.41
N GLY A 102 8.52 8.09 15.02
CA GLY A 102 9.02 9.25 15.77
C GLY A 102 8.57 9.20 17.24
N SER A 103 9.38 9.75 18.15
CA SER A 103 9.16 9.72 19.60
C SER A 103 7.80 10.28 20.05
N ASN A 104 7.13 11.10 19.23
CA ASN A 104 5.86 11.77 19.51
C ASN A 104 4.65 11.20 18.76
N LEU A 105 4.78 10.07 18.04
CA LEU A 105 3.69 9.58 17.21
C LEU A 105 2.41 9.26 17.99
N ARG A 106 2.53 8.72 19.20
CA ARG A 106 1.36 8.45 20.09
C ARG A 106 0.63 9.72 20.48
N GLU A 107 1.37 10.77 20.84
CA GLU A 107 0.81 12.07 21.17
C GLU A 107 0.10 12.69 19.98
N GLU A 108 0.70 12.61 18.79
CA GLU A 108 0.10 13.11 17.56
C GLU A 108 -1.19 12.34 17.17
N VAL A 109 -1.21 11.01 17.36
CA VAL A 109 -2.45 10.19 17.17
C VAL A 109 -3.53 10.64 18.14
N TYR A 110 -3.18 10.91 19.41
CA TYR A 110 -4.12 11.42 20.39
C TYR A 110 -4.65 12.82 20.03
N ILE A 111 -3.76 13.76 19.68
CA ILE A 111 -4.12 15.12 19.24
C ILE A 111 -5.02 15.07 18.01
N TYR A 112 -4.66 14.23 17.01
CA TYR A 112 -5.47 14.01 15.84
C TYR A 112 -6.87 13.53 16.24
N SER A 113 -6.98 12.57 17.15
CA SER A 113 -8.25 12.01 17.57
C SER A 113 -9.17 13.05 18.24
N GLU A 114 -8.63 13.96 19.06
CA GLU A 114 -9.42 15.05 19.67
C GLU A 114 -9.90 16.07 18.61
N LYS A 115 -9.03 16.44 17.67
CA LYS A 115 -9.40 17.35 16.59
C LYS A 115 -10.48 16.76 15.67
N VAL A 116 -10.37 15.48 15.30
CA VAL A 116 -11.38 14.77 14.53
C VAL A 116 -12.73 14.78 15.26
N ARG A 117 -12.72 14.49 16.56
CA ARG A 117 -13.91 14.53 17.41
C ARG A 117 -14.65 15.86 17.33
N LEU A 118 -13.91 16.99 17.42
CA LEU A 118 -14.49 18.32 17.34
C LEU A 118 -15.08 18.64 15.94
N VAL A 119 -14.38 18.23 14.89
CA VAL A 119 -14.85 18.41 13.49
C VAL A 119 -16.11 17.58 13.23
N ALA A 120 -16.12 16.33 13.66
CA ALA A 120 -17.23 15.43 13.42
C ALA A 120 -18.57 15.90 14.02
N ARG A 121 -18.54 16.69 15.09
CA ARG A 121 -19.75 17.31 15.69
C ARG A 121 -20.51 18.25 14.75
N ASN A 122 -19.84 18.77 13.73
CA ASN A 122 -20.39 19.71 12.77
C ASN A 122 -20.72 19.07 11.41
N ILE A 123 -20.62 17.73 11.33
CA ILE A 123 -20.87 16.96 10.10
C ILE A 123 -22.03 16.01 10.39
N ASP A 124 -23.04 15.99 9.52
CA ASP A 124 -24.07 14.97 9.55
C ASP A 124 -23.56 13.72 8.81
N PHE A 125 -23.72 12.52 9.43
CA PHE A 125 -23.28 11.26 8.87
C PHE A 125 -24.03 10.08 9.48
N ASP A 126 -24.15 9.00 8.72
CA ASP A 126 -24.80 7.76 9.15
C ASP A 126 -23.81 6.76 9.72
N LEU A 127 -22.56 6.75 9.21
CA LEU A 127 -21.56 5.73 9.52
C LEU A 127 -20.15 6.34 9.58
N ILE A 128 -19.33 5.82 10.48
CA ILE A 128 -17.91 6.16 10.62
C ILE A 128 -17.11 5.05 9.98
N HIS A 129 -16.19 5.40 9.06
CA HIS A 129 -15.26 4.46 8.45
C HIS A 129 -13.82 4.97 8.65
N ALA A 130 -13.01 4.22 9.42
CA ALA A 130 -11.66 4.62 9.80
C ALA A 130 -10.62 3.65 9.20
N HIS A 131 -9.56 4.22 8.57
CA HIS A 131 -8.55 3.48 7.84
C HIS A 131 -7.23 3.42 8.61
N ASP A 132 -6.82 2.23 8.98
CA ASP A 132 -5.61 1.88 9.74
C ASP A 132 -5.53 2.48 11.17
N TRP A 133 -4.64 1.92 11.97
CA TRP A 133 -4.53 2.10 13.42
C TRP A 133 -4.43 3.57 13.89
N MET A 134 -3.81 4.45 13.11
CA MET A 134 -3.68 5.86 13.48
C MET A 134 -5.02 6.61 13.52
N THR A 135 -6.04 6.10 12.86
CA THR A 135 -7.38 6.69 12.85
C THR A 135 -8.35 6.00 13.81
N TYR A 136 -8.01 4.83 14.35
CA TYR A 136 -8.91 4.08 15.22
C TYR A 136 -9.30 4.83 16.50
N PRO A 137 -8.36 5.48 17.23
CA PRO A 137 -8.74 6.27 18.41
C PRO A 137 -9.72 7.40 18.08
N ALA A 138 -9.55 8.03 16.90
CA ALA A 138 -10.49 9.06 16.44
C ALA A 138 -11.86 8.46 16.14
N GLY A 139 -11.92 7.33 15.43
CA GLY A 139 -13.17 6.62 15.13
C GLY A 139 -13.93 6.23 16.40
N ILE A 140 -13.23 5.71 17.41
CA ILE A 140 -13.82 5.35 18.72
C ILE A 140 -14.45 6.57 19.39
N LYS A 141 -13.73 7.69 19.48
CA LYS A 141 -14.23 8.92 20.11
C LYS A 141 -15.46 9.50 19.39
N VAL A 142 -15.44 9.48 18.05
CA VAL A 142 -16.58 9.93 17.25
C VAL A 142 -17.77 8.99 17.46
N LYS A 143 -17.56 7.68 17.54
CA LYS A 143 -18.62 6.70 17.87
C LYS A 143 -19.21 6.97 19.26
N GLU A 144 -18.37 7.17 20.28
CA GLU A 144 -18.81 7.44 21.67
C GLU A 144 -19.63 8.74 21.76
N ASP A 145 -19.27 9.78 21.01
CA ASP A 145 -20.00 11.06 21.00
C ASP A 145 -21.30 11.02 20.21
N SER A 146 -21.31 10.33 19.07
CA SER A 146 -22.45 10.37 18.13
C SER A 146 -23.43 9.19 18.26
N GLY A 147 -23.01 8.09 18.86
CA GLY A 147 -23.77 6.82 18.90
C GLY A 147 -23.83 6.11 17.52
N LYS A 148 -23.15 6.62 16.49
CA LYS A 148 -23.17 6.04 15.14
C LYS A 148 -22.25 4.82 15.05
N LYS A 149 -22.53 3.93 14.11
CA LYS A 149 -21.75 2.71 13.85
C LYS A 149 -20.35 3.02 13.36
N LEU A 150 -19.35 2.24 13.81
CA LEU A 150 -17.94 2.36 13.43
C LEU A 150 -17.48 1.12 12.67
N VAL A 151 -17.04 1.32 11.43
CA VAL A 151 -16.35 0.33 10.61
C VAL A 151 -14.87 0.67 10.59
N LEU A 152 -14.00 -0.29 10.89
CA LEU A 152 -12.55 -0.17 10.76
C LEU A 152 -12.08 -0.90 9.50
N HIS A 153 -11.20 -0.28 8.72
CA HIS A 153 -10.60 -0.87 7.54
C HIS A 153 -9.09 -1.06 7.75
N ILE A 154 -8.64 -2.30 7.69
CA ILE A 154 -7.25 -2.67 7.94
C ILE A 154 -6.55 -2.82 6.60
N HIS A 155 -5.53 -1.99 6.36
CA HIS A 155 -4.65 -2.10 5.21
C HIS A 155 -3.34 -2.81 5.53
N ALA A 156 -2.90 -2.77 6.79
CA ALA A 156 -1.80 -3.57 7.33
C ALA A 156 -1.92 -3.63 8.86
N THR A 157 -1.57 -4.76 9.46
CA THR A 157 -1.42 -4.88 10.91
C THR A 157 0.01 -4.58 11.34
N GLU A 158 0.23 -4.39 12.64
CA GLU A 158 1.57 -4.20 13.17
C GLU A 158 2.44 -5.47 12.99
N PHE A 159 1.83 -6.66 12.97
CA PHE A 159 2.53 -7.90 12.64
C PHE A 159 3.13 -7.89 11.24
N ASP A 160 2.40 -7.31 10.26
CA ASP A 160 2.89 -7.17 8.89
C ASP A 160 4.09 -6.23 8.81
N ARG A 161 4.02 -5.09 9.52
CA ARG A 161 5.04 -4.03 9.46
C ARG A 161 6.36 -4.45 10.09
N THR A 162 6.31 -5.31 11.10
CA THR A 162 7.45 -5.67 11.96
C THR A 162 7.98 -7.09 11.74
N GLY A 163 7.50 -7.77 10.70
CA GLY A 163 7.91 -9.16 10.44
C GLY A 163 7.53 -10.14 11.55
N GLY A 164 6.40 -9.87 12.23
CA GLY A 164 5.86 -10.75 13.27
C GLY A 164 6.19 -10.38 14.73
N HIS A 165 6.95 -9.29 14.96
CA HIS A 165 7.35 -8.80 16.30
C HIS A 165 6.68 -7.44 16.60
N PRO A 166 5.38 -7.40 16.95
CA PRO A 166 4.62 -6.16 17.03
C PRO A 166 5.11 -5.25 18.15
N ASN A 167 5.13 -3.94 17.86
CA ASN A 167 5.22 -2.91 18.88
C ASN A 167 3.98 -3.00 19.77
N GLN A 168 4.18 -3.16 21.07
CA GLN A 168 3.08 -3.41 22.01
C GLN A 168 2.08 -2.25 22.08
N ASP A 169 2.54 -1.02 21.93
CA ASP A 169 1.66 0.15 22.00
C ASP A 169 0.72 0.21 20.79
N ILE A 170 1.26 -0.05 19.60
CA ILE A 170 0.46 -0.07 18.36
C ILE A 170 -0.48 -1.28 18.36
N TYR A 171 0.01 -2.44 18.78
CA TYR A 171 -0.84 -3.63 18.97
C TYR A 171 -2.03 -3.33 19.88
N ASN A 172 -1.81 -2.63 21.00
CA ASN A 172 -2.88 -2.27 21.94
C ASN A 172 -3.91 -1.31 21.30
N ILE A 173 -3.45 -0.33 20.51
CA ILE A 173 -4.35 0.57 19.77
C ILE A 173 -5.16 -0.20 18.71
N GLU A 174 -4.52 -1.08 17.95
CA GLU A 174 -5.21 -1.92 16.97
C GLU A 174 -6.25 -2.81 17.66
N LYS A 175 -5.87 -3.50 18.75
CA LYS A 175 -6.74 -4.39 19.52
C LYS A 175 -7.95 -3.65 20.11
N GLU A 176 -7.73 -2.51 20.76
CA GLU A 176 -8.81 -1.68 21.30
C GLU A 176 -9.77 -1.25 20.18
N GLY A 177 -9.24 -0.83 19.03
CA GLY A 177 -10.04 -0.50 17.85
C GLY A 177 -10.92 -1.67 17.42
N PHE A 178 -10.33 -2.85 17.26
CA PHE A 178 -11.04 -4.06 16.84
C PHE A 178 -12.11 -4.51 17.83
N GLU A 179 -11.89 -4.36 19.12
CA GLU A 179 -12.87 -4.69 20.15
C GLU A 179 -14.05 -3.71 20.16
N LYS A 180 -13.80 -2.39 20.03
CA LYS A 180 -14.79 -1.32 20.15
C LYS A 180 -15.59 -1.02 18.88
N CYS A 181 -15.10 -1.39 17.69
CA CYS A 181 -15.84 -1.18 16.45
C CYS A 181 -17.04 -2.11 16.30
N ASP A 182 -17.94 -1.80 15.38
CA ASP A 182 -19.08 -2.65 15.03
C ASP A 182 -18.69 -3.72 14.01
N LEU A 183 -17.84 -3.36 13.02
CA LEU A 183 -17.33 -4.27 12.00
C LEU A 183 -15.91 -3.92 11.59
N ILE A 184 -15.17 -4.93 11.14
CA ILE A 184 -13.83 -4.81 10.60
C ILE A 184 -13.85 -5.22 9.13
N ILE A 185 -13.28 -4.40 8.26
CA ILE A 185 -12.98 -4.73 6.88
C ILE A 185 -11.48 -5.05 6.79
N ALA A 186 -11.14 -6.25 6.36
CA ALA A 186 -9.77 -6.66 6.06
C ALA A 186 -9.55 -6.72 4.55
N VAL A 187 -8.39 -6.27 4.07
CA VAL A 187 -8.07 -6.24 2.63
C VAL A 187 -7.85 -7.61 2.00
N SER A 188 -7.82 -8.68 2.80
CA SER A 188 -7.64 -10.06 2.34
C SER A 188 -8.05 -11.08 3.42
N ASN A 189 -8.24 -12.35 3.02
CA ASN A 189 -8.35 -13.45 3.98
C ASN A 189 -7.05 -13.63 4.77
N TYR A 190 -5.90 -13.40 4.17
CA TYR A 190 -4.61 -13.39 4.85
C TYR A 190 -4.62 -12.44 6.04
N THR A 191 -5.00 -11.17 5.84
CA THR A 191 -5.14 -10.17 6.91
C THR A 191 -6.25 -10.55 7.91
N LYS A 192 -7.40 -11.02 7.43
CA LYS A 192 -8.48 -11.51 8.31
C LYS A 192 -7.98 -12.58 9.28
N GLN A 193 -7.20 -13.56 8.80
CA GLN A 193 -6.64 -14.61 9.65
C GLN A 193 -5.66 -14.08 10.71
N ILE A 194 -4.90 -13.02 10.39
CA ILE A 194 -4.04 -12.35 11.38
C ILE A 194 -4.91 -11.71 12.48
N VAL A 195 -5.96 -10.98 12.10
CA VAL A 195 -6.87 -10.33 13.06
C VAL A 195 -7.55 -11.34 13.96
N VAL A 196 -8.08 -12.42 13.40
CA VAL A 196 -8.74 -13.47 14.18
C VAL A 196 -7.76 -14.19 15.10
N LYS A 197 -6.60 -14.62 14.59
CA LYS A 197 -5.68 -15.49 15.36
C LYS A 197 -4.78 -14.72 16.32
N LYS A 198 -4.33 -13.51 15.94
CA LYS A 198 -3.34 -12.74 16.73
C LYS A 198 -3.97 -11.74 17.69
N TYR A 199 -5.16 -11.21 17.34
CA TYR A 199 -5.88 -10.26 18.20
C TYR A 199 -7.06 -10.92 18.94
N GLY A 200 -7.44 -12.16 18.59
CA GLY A 200 -8.54 -12.89 19.24
C GLY A 200 -9.92 -12.37 18.86
N ILE A 201 -10.06 -11.71 17.71
CA ILE A 201 -11.33 -11.13 17.26
C ILE A 201 -12.21 -12.22 16.65
N PRO A 202 -13.51 -12.26 16.98
CA PRO A 202 -14.43 -13.24 16.40
C PRO A 202 -14.50 -13.12 14.87
N GLU A 203 -14.50 -14.25 14.18
CA GLU A 203 -14.45 -14.28 12.71
C GLU A 203 -15.62 -13.55 12.03
N TRP A 204 -16.82 -13.62 12.64
CA TRP A 204 -18.03 -12.97 12.14
C TRP A 204 -17.91 -11.43 12.09
N LYS A 205 -17.04 -10.85 12.93
CA LYS A 205 -16.80 -9.41 13.01
C LYS A 205 -15.87 -8.91 11.90
N VAL A 206 -15.24 -9.81 11.12
CA VAL A 206 -14.28 -9.46 10.08
C VAL A 206 -14.79 -9.86 8.70
N ARG A 207 -15.08 -8.87 7.88
CA ARG A 207 -15.40 -9.04 6.45
C ARG A 207 -14.16 -8.79 5.59
N VAL A 208 -14.07 -9.46 4.46
CA VAL A 208 -12.98 -9.25 3.50
C VAL A 208 -13.47 -8.35 2.37
N LEU A 209 -12.69 -7.33 2.05
CA LEU A 209 -12.87 -6.46 0.90
C LEU A 209 -11.51 -6.26 0.22
N HIS A 210 -11.27 -6.98 -0.86
CA HIS A 210 -10.01 -6.88 -1.60
C HIS A 210 -9.84 -5.51 -2.23
N ASN A 211 -8.58 -5.03 -2.31
CA ASN A 211 -8.25 -3.85 -3.10
C ASN A 211 -8.38 -4.13 -4.61
N ALA A 212 -8.28 -3.07 -5.39
CA ALA A 212 -8.38 -3.11 -6.84
C ALA A 212 -7.32 -2.23 -7.50
N VAL A 213 -7.38 -2.13 -8.83
CA VAL A 213 -6.52 -1.25 -9.63
C VAL A 213 -7.36 -0.51 -10.66
N ASP A 214 -6.95 0.69 -11.06
CA ASP A 214 -7.57 1.42 -12.17
C ASP A 214 -6.85 1.09 -13.49
N VAL A 215 -7.57 0.41 -14.39
CA VAL A 215 -7.04 -0.08 -15.68
C VAL A 215 -7.84 0.48 -16.86
N LYS A 216 -8.75 1.48 -16.63
CA LYS A 216 -9.78 1.86 -17.60
C LYS A 216 -9.26 2.17 -18.99
N ASP A 217 -8.16 2.90 -19.10
CA ASP A 217 -7.64 3.41 -20.38
C ASP A 217 -6.43 2.60 -20.90
N LYS A 218 -6.03 1.54 -20.18
CA LYS A 218 -4.90 0.71 -20.61
C LYS A 218 -5.32 -0.28 -21.68
N VAL A 219 -4.55 -0.30 -22.76
CA VAL A 219 -4.67 -1.26 -23.86
C VAL A 219 -3.48 -2.20 -23.79
N TYR A 220 -3.71 -3.50 -24.00
CA TYR A 220 -2.62 -4.46 -24.10
C TYR A 220 -1.73 -4.12 -25.32
N GLN A 221 -0.49 -3.72 -25.05
CA GLN A 221 0.44 -3.20 -26.08
C GLN A 221 1.79 -3.95 -26.10
N ARG A 222 1.85 -5.15 -25.52
CA ARG A 222 3.13 -5.83 -25.33
C ARG A 222 3.88 -6.19 -26.63
N ASP A 223 3.18 -6.20 -27.78
CA ASP A 223 3.81 -6.37 -29.10
C ASP A 223 4.61 -5.13 -29.54
N LYS A 224 4.34 -3.96 -28.90
CA LYS A 224 5.11 -2.73 -29.05
C LYS A 224 5.90 -2.48 -27.77
N LYS A 225 7.03 -3.20 -27.58
CA LYS A 225 7.91 -2.91 -26.43
C LYS A 225 8.35 -1.45 -26.49
N PRO A 226 8.19 -0.67 -25.37
CA PRO A 226 8.81 0.63 -25.26
C PRO A 226 10.34 0.47 -25.42
N ILE A 227 11.02 1.57 -25.75
CA ILE A 227 12.45 1.65 -26.02
C ILE A 227 13.22 0.78 -25.02
N LYS A 228 13.79 -0.33 -25.49
CA LYS A 228 14.74 -1.11 -24.68
C LYS A 228 15.99 -0.25 -24.49
N ILE A 229 16.19 0.25 -23.27
CA ILE A 229 17.46 0.92 -22.90
C ILE A 229 18.63 -0.04 -23.13
N PHE A 230 18.39 -1.34 -22.94
CA PHE A 230 19.33 -2.43 -23.18
C PHE A 230 18.73 -3.38 -24.23
N SER A 231 19.19 -3.30 -25.46
CA SER A 231 18.55 -4.01 -26.61
C SER A 231 18.60 -5.53 -26.53
N ARG A 232 19.42 -6.12 -25.67
CA ARG A 232 19.63 -7.57 -25.52
C ARG A 232 19.44 -8.11 -24.10
N ASP A 233 19.28 -7.24 -23.11
CA ASP A 233 19.21 -7.67 -21.71
C ASP A 233 17.76 -7.89 -21.28
N HIS A 234 17.56 -8.87 -20.39
CA HIS A 234 16.30 -9.05 -19.65
C HIS A 234 16.24 -8.07 -18.48
N ILE A 235 15.05 -7.62 -18.12
CA ILE A 235 14.81 -6.74 -16.99
C ILE A 235 13.89 -7.42 -15.98
N VAL A 236 14.37 -7.61 -14.75
CA VAL A 236 13.60 -8.10 -13.61
C VAL A 236 13.41 -6.95 -12.62
N LEU A 237 12.17 -6.67 -12.24
CA LEU A 237 11.79 -5.52 -11.46
C LEU A 237 11.29 -5.92 -10.07
N PHE A 238 11.82 -5.26 -9.04
CA PHE A 238 11.20 -5.09 -7.72
C PHE A 238 10.71 -3.65 -7.62
N LEU A 239 9.46 -3.44 -7.17
CA LEU A 239 8.92 -2.11 -6.91
C LEU A 239 8.18 -2.11 -5.57
N GLY A 240 8.64 -1.27 -4.64
CA GLY A 240 8.05 -1.14 -3.32
C GLY A 240 8.96 -0.43 -2.32
N ARG A 241 8.48 -0.27 -1.09
CA ARG A 241 9.33 0.23 0.00
C ARG A 241 10.44 -0.78 0.32
N LEU A 242 11.64 -0.29 0.58
CA LEU A 242 12.76 -1.14 0.98
C LEU A 242 12.73 -1.34 2.50
N THR A 243 11.91 -2.29 2.94
CA THR A 243 11.65 -2.66 4.34
C THR A 243 11.67 -4.18 4.49
N ILE A 244 11.84 -4.68 5.72
CA ILE A 244 11.77 -6.12 6.03
C ILE A 244 10.49 -6.75 5.48
N GLN A 245 9.36 -6.06 5.62
CA GLN A 245 8.05 -6.51 5.13
C GLN A 245 8.08 -6.88 3.64
N LYS A 246 8.77 -6.09 2.81
CA LYS A 246 8.80 -6.25 1.35
C LYS A 246 9.85 -7.24 0.84
N GLY A 247 10.77 -7.68 1.70
CA GLY A 247 11.73 -8.73 1.41
C GLY A 247 12.74 -8.43 0.29
N PRO A 248 13.30 -7.20 0.17
CA PRO A 248 14.23 -6.88 -0.92
C PRO A 248 15.50 -7.72 -0.89
N GLU A 249 15.86 -8.27 0.27
CA GLU A 249 17.01 -9.15 0.41
C GLU A 249 16.82 -10.49 -0.31
N TYR A 250 15.61 -11.06 -0.29
CA TYR A 250 15.28 -12.29 -1.04
C TYR A 250 15.31 -12.05 -2.55
N PHE A 251 14.93 -10.85 -2.99
CA PHE A 251 15.07 -10.45 -4.39
C PHE A 251 16.54 -10.45 -4.84
N LEU A 252 17.46 -9.91 -4.03
CA LEU A 252 18.89 -9.89 -4.36
C LEU A 252 19.53 -11.29 -4.35
N GLU A 253 19.13 -12.16 -3.42
CA GLU A 253 19.58 -13.56 -3.41
C GLU A 253 19.10 -14.30 -4.68
N ALA A 254 17.84 -14.13 -5.05
CA ALA A 254 17.32 -14.70 -6.29
C ALA A 254 18.03 -14.09 -7.52
N ALA A 255 18.32 -12.79 -7.52
CA ALA A 255 19.05 -12.12 -8.59
C ALA A 255 20.43 -12.75 -8.81
N LYS A 256 21.18 -13.03 -7.75
CA LYS A 256 22.47 -13.72 -7.82
C LYS A 256 22.34 -15.08 -8.51
N ARG A 257 21.32 -15.86 -8.12
CA ARG A 257 21.07 -17.17 -8.71
C ARG A 257 20.61 -17.10 -10.15
N VAL A 258 19.73 -16.15 -10.49
CA VAL A 258 19.26 -15.96 -11.89
C VAL A 258 20.43 -15.66 -12.82
N LEU A 259 21.43 -14.88 -12.39
CA LEU A 259 22.61 -14.56 -13.21
C LEU A 259 23.49 -15.77 -13.54
N GLU A 260 23.41 -16.86 -12.81
CA GLU A 260 24.08 -18.12 -13.13
C GLU A 260 23.48 -18.78 -14.38
N PHE A 261 22.20 -18.56 -14.65
CA PHE A 261 21.46 -19.12 -15.78
C PHE A 261 21.23 -18.14 -16.92
N GLU A 262 21.04 -16.85 -16.59
CA GLU A 262 20.73 -15.74 -17.49
C GLU A 262 21.67 -14.54 -17.23
N PRO A 263 22.95 -14.60 -17.67
CA PRO A 263 23.96 -13.60 -17.34
C PRO A 263 23.66 -12.21 -17.94
N ASN A 264 22.78 -12.13 -18.95
CA ASN A 264 22.35 -10.87 -19.58
C ASN A 264 21.06 -10.32 -18.94
N THR A 265 20.92 -10.47 -17.61
CA THR A 265 19.77 -9.95 -16.86
C THR A 265 20.20 -8.70 -16.07
N LYS A 266 19.33 -7.70 -16.01
CA LYS A 266 19.43 -6.51 -15.16
C LYS A 266 18.29 -6.51 -14.15
N PHE A 267 18.63 -6.13 -12.92
CA PHE A 267 17.69 -6.09 -11.82
C PHE A 267 17.44 -4.64 -11.41
N PHE A 268 16.17 -4.22 -11.47
CA PHE A 268 15.79 -2.88 -11.08
C PHE A 268 15.08 -2.93 -9.74
N ILE A 269 15.53 -2.10 -8.81
CA ILE A 269 14.92 -1.91 -7.48
C ILE A 269 14.37 -0.48 -7.44
N ALA A 270 13.05 -0.37 -7.60
CA ALA A 270 12.35 0.90 -7.59
C ALA A 270 11.65 1.11 -6.23
N GLY A 271 12.02 2.19 -5.56
CA GLY A 271 11.52 2.57 -4.26
C GLY A 271 12.60 3.11 -3.33
N SER A 272 12.19 3.40 -2.11
CA SER A 272 13.08 3.86 -1.02
C SER A 272 12.64 3.22 0.29
N GLY A 273 13.49 3.27 1.30
CA GLY A 273 13.21 2.73 2.63
C GLY A 273 14.48 2.63 3.46
N ASP A 274 14.31 2.20 4.69
CA ASP A 274 15.36 2.05 5.70
C ASP A 274 16.43 1.01 5.31
N MET A 275 16.09 0.02 4.50
CA MET A 275 17.03 -1.00 4.03
C MET A 275 17.82 -0.59 2.77
N MET A 276 17.67 0.62 2.23
CA MET A 276 18.33 1.03 0.97
C MET A 276 19.84 0.81 1.02
N GLN A 277 20.50 1.33 2.06
CA GLN A 277 21.95 1.21 2.20
C GLN A 277 22.38 -0.26 2.34
N GLN A 278 21.68 -1.02 3.19
CA GLN A 278 21.94 -2.44 3.38
C GLN A 278 21.80 -3.24 2.07
N MET A 279 20.81 -2.90 1.23
CA MET A 279 20.63 -3.58 -0.06
C MET A 279 21.74 -3.25 -1.07
N MET A 280 22.24 -2.01 -1.07
CA MET A 280 23.38 -1.64 -1.88
C MET A 280 24.64 -2.42 -1.44
N GLU A 281 24.92 -2.49 -0.15
CA GLU A 281 26.04 -3.25 0.43
C GLU A 281 25.90 -4.75 0.12
N LYS A 282 24.69 -5.30 0.24
CA LYS A 282 24.40 -6.70 -0.10
C LYS A 282 24.65 -6.99 -1.59
N ALA A 283 24.28 -6.11 -2.50
CA ALA A 283 24.54 -6.29 -3.92
C ALA A 283 26.07 -6.34 -4.23
N VAL A 284 26.87 -5.53 -3.54
CA VAL A 284 28.33 -5.58 -3.61
C VAL A 284 28.87 -6.92 -3.05
N HIS A 285 28.40 -7.33 -1.87
CA HIS A 285 28.81 -8.58 -1.23
C HIS A 285 28.50 -9.82 -2.10
N LEU A 286 27.35 -9.82 -2.77
CA LEU A 286 26.95 -10.87 -3.71
C LEU A 286 27.71 -10.84 -5.04
N GLY A 287 28.51 -9.78 -5.31
CA GLY A 287 29.26 -9.60 -6.55
C GLY A 287 28.38 -9.32 -7.77
N ILE A 288 27.22 -8.67 -7.59
CA ILE A 288 26.25 -8.38 -8.65
C ILE A 288 25.94 -6.88 -8.79
N SER A 289 26.74 -6.01 -8.20
CA SER A 289 26.48 -4.55 -8.17
C SER A 289 26.42 -3.91 -9.56
N ASP A 290 27.09 -4.47 -10.57
CA ASP A 290 27.04 -4.04 -11.98
C ASP A 290 25.75 -4.46 -12.70
N LYS A 291 24.95 -5.32 -12.10
CA LYS A 291 23.68 -5.86 -12.62
C LYS A 291 22.45 -5.30 -11.90
N VAL A 292 22.62 -4.62 -10.75
CA VAL A 292 21.53 -4.10 -9.92
C VAL A 292 21.44 -2.58 -9.97
N PHE A 293 20.26 -2.06 -10.30
CA PHE A 293 20.01 -0.63 -10.48
C PHE A 293 18.94 -0.14 -9.50
N PHE A 294 19.34 0.79 -8.64
CA PHE A 294 18.42 1.44 -7.69
C PHE A 294 17.90 2.74 -8.29
N THR A 295 16.59 2.81 -8.56
CA THR A 295 16.01 4.00 -9.20
C THR A 295 15.58 5.08 -8.19
N GLY A 296 15.48 4.74 -6.91
CA GLY A 296 14.80 5.57 -5.92
C GLY A 296 13.28 5.53 -6.09
N PHE A 297 12.59 6.47 -5.45
CA PHE A 297 11.14 6.56 -5.47
C PHE A 297 10.63 7.09 -6.82
N LEU A 298 9.70 6.36 -7.44
CA LEU A 298 9.07 6.72 -8.71
C LEU A 298 7.63 7.22 -8.50
N THR A 299 7.16 8.12 -9.36
CA THR A 299 5.81 8.69 -9.32
C THR A 299 5.21 8.83 -10.72
N GLY A 300 3.89 8.91 -10.78
CA GLY A 300 3.17 9.19 -12.03
C GLY A 300 3.51 8.19 -13.15
N ASP A 301 3.74 8.73 -14.35
CA ASP A 301 3.98 7.93 -15.56
C ASP A 301 5.25 7.07 -15.49
N ASP A 302 6.21 7.41 -14.63
CA ASP A 302 7.45 6.64 -14.52
C ASP A 302 7.22 5.27 -13.89
N ILE A 303 6.17 5.13 -13.07
CA ILE A 303 5.73 3.81 -12.56
C ILE A 303 5.25 2.92 -13.71
N ASP A 304 4.42 3.44 -14.61
CA ASP A 304 3.96 2.67 -15.76
C ASP A 304 5.09 2.31 -16.71
N LYS A 305 6.00 3.27 -16.96
CA LYS A 305 7.18 3.03 -17.82
C LYS A 305 8.07 1.91 -17.27
N ILE A 306 8.38 1.91 -15.98
CA ILE A 306 9.25 0.87 -15.39
C ILE A 306 8.59 -0.51 -15.44
N TYR A 307 7.25 -0.62 -15.23
CA TYR A 307 6.54 -1.87 -15.43
C TYR A 307 6.58 -2.32 -16.89
N GLN A 308 6.34 -1.41 -17.84
CA GLN A 308 6.37 -1.71 -19.27
C GLN A 308 7.75 -2.15 -19.75
N MET A 309 8.83 -1.63 -19.17
CA MET A 309 10.21 -2.02 -19.47
C MET A 309 10.55 -3.41 -18.92
N ALA A 310 9.98 -3.80 -17.78
CA ALA A 310 10.30 -5.04 -17.10
C ALA A 310 9.80 -6.28 -17.85
N ASP A 311 10.61 -7.32 -17.98
CA ASP A 311 10.19 -8.63 -18.47
C ASP A 311 9.48 -9.44 -17.39
N VAL A 312 9.88 -9.26 -16.12
CA VAL A 312 9.26 -9.93 -14.95
C VAL A 312 9.20 -8.95 -13.80
N TYR A 313 8.06 -8.89 -13.12
CA TYR A 313 7.91 -8.23 -11.83
C TYR A 313 7.96 -9.26 -10.70
N VAL A 314 8.73 -8.98 -9.65
CA VAL A 314 8.89 -9.88 -8.49
C VAL A 314 8.48 -9.17 -7.21
N MET A 315 7.58 -9.79 -6.43
CA MET A 315 7.17 -9.33 -5.11
C MET A 315 7.45 -10.40 -4.05
N PRO A 316 8.65 -10.43 -3.46
CA PRO A 316 9.08 -11.45 -2.49
C PRO A 316 8.72 -11.05 -1.05
N SER A 317 7.55 -10.45 -0.85
CA SER A 317 7.15 -9.90 0.45
C SER A 317 7.05 -10.99 1.52
N VAL A 318 7.63 -10.70 2.69
CA VAL A 318 7.55 -11.57 3.90
C VAL A 318 6.12 -11.61 4.43
N SER A 319 5.45 -10.45 4.39
CA SER A 319 4.04 -10.30 4.74
C SER A 319 3.44 -9.17 3.91
N GLU A 320 2.48 -9.49 3.05
CA GLU A 320 1.81 -8.52 2.20
C GLU A 320 0.31 -8.58 2.46
N PRO A 321 -0.27 -7.62 3.18
CA PRO A 321 -1.69 -7.63 3.50
C PRO A 321 -2.59 -7.79 2.27
N PHE A 322 -2.25 -7.09 1.19
CA PHE A 322 -2.88 -7.29 -0.11
C PHE A 322 -1.83 -7.34 -1.24
N GLY A 323 -1.25 -6.19 -1.63
CA GLY A 323 -0.33 -6.06 -2.74
C GLY A 323 -1.00 -5.51 -4.01
N ILE A 324 -1.05 -4.18 -4.16
CA ILE A 324 -1.58 -3.51 -5.36
C ILE A 324 -0.57 -3.60 -6.52
N THR A 325 0.72 -3.58 -6.23
CA THR A 325 1.80 -3.55 -7.21
C THR A 325 1.81 -4.72 -8.22
N PRO A 326 1.44 -5.97 -7.88
CA PRO A 326 1.23 -7.01 -8.90
C PRO A 326 0.09 -6.71 -9.86
N LEU A 327 -1.01 -6.10 -9.37
CA LEU A 327 -2.11 -5.68 -10.24
C LEU A 327 -1.66 -4.60 -11.21
N GLU A 328 -0.86 -3.63 -10.74
CA GLU A 328 -0.27 -2.57 -11.58
C GLU A 328 0.69 -3.15 -12.63
N ALA A 329 1.53 -4.11 -12.26
CA ALA A 329 2.42 -4.82 -13.19
C ALA A 329 1.63 -5.54 -14.29
N MET A 330 0.63 -6.33 -13.91
CA MET A 330 -0.23 -7.06 -14.84
C MET A 330 -1.05 -6.11 -15.72
N ALA A 331 -1.50 -4.96 -15.19
CA ALA A 331 -2.18 -3.90 -15.95
C ALA A 331 -1.27 -3.26 -17.01
N ASN A 332 0.05 -3.38 -16.86
CA ASN A 332 1.05 -3.00 -17.87
C ASN A 332 1.52 -4.19 -18.72
N GLY A 333 0.87 -5.35 -18.59
CA GLY A 333 1.20 -6.56 -19.31
C GLY A 333 2.47 -7.25 -18.84
N THR A 334 2.98 -6.97 -17.65
CA THR A 334 4.19 -7.57 -17.09
C THR A 334 3.83 -8.79 -16.28
N PRO A 335 4.36 -9.99 -16.64
CA PRO A 335 4.19 -11.20 -15.84
C PRO A 335 4.78 -11.04 -14.44
N THR A 336 4.18 -11.73 -13.48
CA THR A 336 4.50 -11.54 -12.06
C THR A 336 4.91 -12.84 -11.39
N VAL A 337 5.90 -12.75 -10.48
CA VAL A 337 6.25 -13.77 -9.49
C VAL A 337 6.01 -13.15 -8.12
N ILE A 338 5.10 -13.70 -7.35
CA ILE A 338 4.66 -13.10 -6.08
C ILE A 338 4.75 -14.07 -4.91
N SER A 339 4.95 -13.53 -3.72
CA SER A 339 4.91 -14.30 -2.48
C SER A 339 3.51 -14.88 -2.24
N LYS A 340 3.44 -16.14 -1.79
CA LYS A 340 2.22 -16.77 -1.26
C LYS A 340 1.73 -16.06 0.01
N GLN A 341 2.64 -15.43 0.75
CA GLN A 341 2.35 -14.65 1.96
C GLN A 341 1.80 -13.26 1.61
N SER A 342 0.88 -13.21 0.64
CA SER A 342 0.24 -11.97 0.15
C SER A 342 -1.24 -12.16 -0.11
N GLY A 343 -2.06 -11.16 0.25
CA GLY A 343 -3.50 -11.20 0.04
C GLY A 343 -3.88 -11.22 -1.45
N VAL A 344 -3.08 -10.61 -2.32
CA VAL A 344 -3.34 -10.61 -3.76
C VAL A 344 -3.19 -11.99 -4.39
N SER A 345 -2.41 -12.89 -3.79
CA SER A 345 -2.26 -14.28 -4.23
C SER A 345 -3.58 -15.08 -4.13
N GLU A 346 -4.54 -14.61 -3.30
CA GLU A 346 -5.85 -15.23 -3.14
C GLU A 346 -6.75 -15.08 -4.37
N ILE A 347 -6.53 -14.03 -5.15
CA ILE A 347 -7.42 -13.65 -6.26
C ILE A 347 -6.80 -13.77 -7.64
N LEU A 348 -5.45 -13.79 -7.75
CA LEU A 348 -4.75 -13.89 -9.03
C LEU A 348 -4.52 -15.33 -9.44
N LYS A 349 -4.91 -15.67 -10.68
CA LYS A 349 -4.71 -16.99 -11.32
C LYS A 349 -3.59 -16.99 -12.34
N ASN A 350 -3.33 -15.83 -12.97
CA ASN A 350 -2.32 -15.68 -14.03
C ASN A 350 -1.03 -15.05 -13.49
N THR A 351 -0.54 -15.58 -12.37
CA THR A 351 0.71 -15.22 -11.71
C THR A 351 1.43 -16.47 -11.25
N LEU A 352 2.73 -16.41 -11.06
CA LEU A 352 3.51 -17.48 -10.42
C LEU A 352 3.68 -17.15 -8.95
N THR A 353 3.27 -18.05 -8.05
CA THR A 353 3.36 -17.86 -6.61
C THR A 353 4.51 -18.67 -6.03
N VAL A 354 5.24 -18.14 -5.04
CA VAL A 354 6.39 -18.77 -4.39
C VAL A 354 6.40 -18.43 -2.90
N ASP A 355 6.94 -19.28 -2.07
CA ASP A 355 7.24 -18.90 -0.69
C ASP A 355 8.44 -17.93 -0.69
N PHE A 356 8.34 -16.79 0.03
CA PHE A 356 9.34 -15.71 -0.07
C PHE A 356 10.77 -16.17 0.28
N TRP A 357 10.91 -17.19 1.13
CA TRP A 357 12.21 -17.78 1.55
C TRP A 357 12.76 -18.82 0.57
N ASP A 358 11.95 -19.29 -0.39
CA ASP A 358 12.36 -20.29 -1.37
C ASP A 358 13.03 -19.64 -2.57
N ILE A 359 14.32 -19.33 -2.40
CA ILE A 359 15.13 -18.64 -3.42
C ILE A 359 15.26 -19.49 -4.68
N GLU A 360 15.40 -20.81 -4.56
CA GLU A 360 15.56 -21.71 -5.70
C GLU A 360 14.29 -21.73 -6.56
N GLU A 361 13.12 -21.86 -5.95
CA GLU A 361 11.86 -21.84 -6.67
C GLU A 361 11.57 -20.45 -7.28
N MET A 362 11.91 -19.37 -6.56
CA MET A 362 11.82 -18.01 -7.09
C MET A 362 12.71 -17.84 -8.33
N THR A 363 13.95 -18.31 -8.28
CA THR A 363 14.90 -18.31 -9.38
C THR A 363 14.34 -19.08 -10.57
N ASN A 364 13.87 -20.32 -10.34
CA ASN A 364 13.30 -21.17 -11.38
C ASN A 364 12.15 -20.50 -12.12
N LYS A 365 11.24 -19.83 -11.39
CA LYS A 365 10.09 -19.12 -11.96
C LYS A 365 10.51 -17.89 -12.77
N ILE A 366 11.48 -17.12 -12.29
CA ILE A 366 12.03 -15.98 -13.03
C ILE A 366 12.68 -16.48 -14.32
N VAL A 367 13.59 -17.45 -14.24
CA VAL A 367 14.28 -18.01 -15.41
C VAL A 367 13.29 -18.62 -16.41
N ALA A 368 12.25 -19.30 -15.95
CA ALA A 368 11.22 -19.85 -16.82
C ALA A 368 10.50 -18.75 -17.62
N LEU A 369 10.15 -17.62 -16.97
CA LEU A 369 9.54 -16.48 -17.67
C LEU A 369 10.49 -15.82 -18.67
N LEU A 370 11.78 -15.78 -18.40
CA LEU A 370 12.78 -15.19 -19.31
C LEU A 370 13.04 -16.10 -20.53
N ARG A 371 13.03 -17.42 -20.36
CA ARG A 371 13.35 -18.41 -21.42
C ARG A 371 12.14 -18.83 -22.26
N TYR A 372 11.00 -19.09 -21.63
CA TYR A 372 9.85 -19.69 -22.31
C TYR A 372 8.85 -18.62 -22.77
N LYS A 373 9.01 -18.17 -24.02
CA LYS A 373 8.16 -17.13 -24.63
C LYS A 373 6.67 -17.44 -24.54
N SER A 374 6.29 -18.72 -24.70
CA SER A 374 4.88 -19.14 -24.61
C SER A 374 4.31 -18.91 -23.21
N LEU A 375 5.06 -19.26 -22.15
CA LEU A 375 4.69 -19.00 -20.76
C LEU A 375 4.56 -17.50 -20.50
N TYR A 376 5.58 -16.75 -20.91
CA TYR A 376 5.59 -15.29 -20.81
C TYR A 376 4.36 -14.66 -21.46
N HIS A 377 4.07 -14.97 -22.73
CA HIS A 377 2.93 -14.41 -23.45
C HIS A 377 1.59 -14.81 -22.84
N THR A 378 1.45 -16.06 -22.38
CA THR A 378 0.26 -16.53 -21.71
C THR A 378 -0.01 -15.73 -20.45
N LEU A 379 0.95 -15.63 -19.53
CA LEU A 379 0.77 -14.90 -18.26
C LEU A 379 0.63 -13.39 -18.47
N SER A 380 1.38 -12.81 -19.40
CA SER A 380 1.27 -11.39 -19.74
C SER A 380 -0.14 -11.05 -20.26
N LYS A 381 -0.63 -11.80 -21.26
CA LYS A 381 -1.92 -11.53 -21.90
C LYS A 381 -3.10 -11.84 -20.96
N HIS A 382 -3.13 -13.04 -20.39
CA HIS A 382 -4.23 -13.46 -19.54
C HIS A 382 -4.25 -12.67 -18.23
N GLY A 383 -3.07 -12.35 -17.66
CA GLY A 383 -2.96 -11.50 -16.50
C GLY A 383 -3.53 -10.09 -16.73
N PHE A 384 -3.21 -9.48 -17.87
CA PHE A 384 -3.78 -8.18 -18.24
C PHE A 384 -5.33 -8.22 -18.27
N PHE A 385 -5.93 -9.23 -18.88
CA PHE A 385 -7.39 -9.36 -18.94
C PHE A 385 -8.02 -9.77 -17.61
N GLU A 386 -7.28 -10.45 -16.75
CA GLU A 386 -7.73 -10.79 -15.40
C GLU A 386 -7.87 -9.53 -14.54
N VAL A 387 -6.84 -8.67 -14.50
CA VAL A 387 -6.87 -7.46 -13.65
C VAL A 387 -7.87 -6.42 -14.13
N LYS A 388 -8.25 -6.41 -15.41
CA LYS A 388 -9.35 -5.57 -15.92
C LYS A 388 -10.69 -5.83 -15.23
N LYS A 389 -10.86 -7.00 -14.62
CA LYS A 389 -12.09 -7.37 -13.88
C LYS A 389 -12.02 -6.98 -12.40
N ILE A 390 -10.83 -6.63 -11.91
CA ILE A 390 -10.59 -6.25 -10.50
C ILE A 390 -10.65 -4.73 -10.40
N THR A 391 -11.84 -4.18 -10.32
CA THR A 391 -12.10 -2.73 -10.40
C THR A 391 -12.53 -2.13 -9.06
N TRP A 392 -12.22 -0.85 -8.84
CA TRP A 392 -12.71 -0.12 -7.68
C TRP A 392 -14.23 0.02 -7.67
N ASP A 393 -14.88 0.07 -8.83
CA ASP A 393 -16.35 0.16 -8.93
C ASP A 393 -16.99 -1.10 -8.31
N SER A 394 -16.50 -2.31 -8.61
CA SER A 394 -17.00 -3.55 -8.00
C SER A 394 -16.70 -3.64 -6.49
N ARG A 395 -15.55 -3.12 -6.05
CA ARG A 395 -15.22 -3.08 -4.60
C ARG A 395 -16.09 -2.08 -3.85
N ALA A 396 -16.42 -0.97 -4.47
CA ALA A 396 -17.35 0.02 -3.89
C ALA A 396 -18.77 -0.54 -3.72
N GLU A 397 -19.28 -1.31 -4.69
CA GLU A 397 -20.56 -2.00 -4.55
C GLU A 397 -20.56 -2.98 -3.36
N GLU A 398 -19.50 -3.74 -3.20
CA GLU A 398 -19.33 -4.68 -2.08
C GLU A 398 -19.22 -3.91 -0.75
N CYS A 399 -18.46 -2.81 -0.71
CA CYS A 399 -18.33 -1.95 0.47
C CYS A 399 -19.66 -1.31 0.87
N LYS A 400 -20.44 -0.83 -0.10
CA LYS A 400 -21.77 -0.25 0.14
C LYS A 400 -22.72 -1.29 0.77
N ARG A 401 -22.73 -2.54 0.28
CA ARG A 401 -23.51 -3.63 0.90
C ARG A 401 -23.07 -3.89 2.34
N ILE A 402 -21.75 -3.85 2.62
CA ILE A 402 -21.25 -3.97 4.00
C ILE A 402 -21.78 -2.83 4.87
N TYR A 403 -21.87 -1.60 4.37
CA TYR A 403 -22.44 -0.48 5.13
C TYR A 403 -23.94 -0.69 5.42
N GLU A 404 -24.69 -1.12 4.40
CA GLU A 404 -26.13 -1.41 4.54
C GLU A 404 -26.37 -2.50 5.60
N ASP A 405 -25.57 -3.57 5.61
CA ASP A 405 -25.62 -4.65 6.62
C ASP A 405 -25.35 -4.10 8.03
N VAL A 406 -24.34 -3.22 8.19
CA VAL A 406 -23.97 -2.64 9.49
C VAL A 406 -25.02 -1.66 10.00
N LEU A 407 -25.65 -0.90 9.12
CA LEU A 407 -26.68 0.07 9.48
C LEU A 407 -28.02 -0.59 9.83
N SER A 408 -28.27 -1.80 9.33
CA SER A 408 -29.48 -2.58 9.60
C SER A 408 -29.40 -3.45 10.85
N SER A 409 -28.18 -3.64 11.41
CA SER A 409 -27.90 -4.43 12.63
C SER A 409 -27.93 -3.54 13.89
#